data_4c4b524c3104a603ecb389079092f523
#
_entry.id   4c4b524c3104a603ecb389079092f523
#
_cell.length_a   1.000
_cell.length_b   1.000
_cell.length_c   1.000
_cell.angle_alpha   90.00
_cell.angle_beta   90.00
_cell.angle_gamma   90.00
#
_symmetry.space_group_name_H-M   'P 1'
#
loop_
_entity.id
_entity.type
_entity.pdbx_description
1 polymer ?
#
loop_
_entity_poly.entity_id
_entity_poly.type
_entity_poly.pdbx_seq_one_letter_code
_entity_poly.pdbx_strand_id
1 'polypeptide(L)'
;IVPAASIVFFSFIGFDAVSSSAEETINPNKTLPRGILISLAVSTVLYIIMTLIMTGVVPYKEFAKFIDAPVAGVILETGLNWLAFIVNLGALIGMTTVMLVQLYGQSRICYAMSRDGLFPKFFGEVHPKYRTPFKGTWFFGILTAIAGGFININVLFELVNIGTLSAFIIVSAGILWMRKTQPDAHRGDD
;
A
#
# COMPACT_ATOMS: atom_id res chain seq x y z
N ILE A 1 -1.35 -15.80 -17.31
CA ILE A 1 -2.29 -15.47 -16.22
C ILE A 1 -1.54 -15.18 -14.91
N VAL A 2 -0.63 -16.06 -14.43
CA VAL A 2 0.09 -15.86 -13.15
C VAL A 2 0.91 -14.56 -13.11
N PRO A 3 1.76 -14.21 -14.12
CA PRO A 3 2.46 -12.93 -14.10
C PRO A 3 1.52 -11.72 -14.09
N ALA A 4 0.42 -11.78 -14.84
CA ALA A 4 -0.56 -10.71 -14.85
C ALA A 4 -1.24 -10.53 -13.48
N ALA A 5 -1.57 -11.63 -12.79
CA ALA A 5 -2.12 -11.59 -11.45
C ALA A 5 -1.15 -10.95 -10.43
N SER A 6 0.15 -11.21 -10.55
CA SER A 6 1.17 -10.58 -9.70
C SER A 6 1.25 -9.06 -9.93
N ILE A 7 1.15 -8.60 -11.17
CA ILE A 7 1.13 -7.17 -11.50
C ILE A 7 -0.16 -6.52 -10.98
N VAL A 8 -1.30 -7.16 -11.16
CA VAL A 8 -2.59 -6.68 -10.64
C VAL A 8 -2.58 -6.63 -9.11
N PHE A 9 -2.00 -7.63 -8.45
CA PHE A 9 -1.84 -7.63 -6.99
C PHE A 9 -1.11 -6.38 -6.48
N PHE A 10 -0.10 -5.90 -7.21
CA PHE A 10 0.61 -4.67 -6.85
C PHE A 10 -0.35 -3.46 -6.72
N SER A 11 -1.38 -3.39 -7.56
CA SER A 11 -2.38 -2.30 -7.51
C SER A 11 -3.24 -2.29 -6.24
N PHE A 12 -3.27 -3.40 -5.50
CA PHE A 12 -4.00 -3.54 -4.25
C PHE A 12 -3.11 -3.37 -2.99
N ILE A 13 -1.79 -3.29 -3.15
CA ILE A 13 -0.87 -3.10 -2.02
C ILE A 13 -1.22 -1.81 -1.28
N GLY A 14 -1.33 -1.92 0.03
CA GLY A 14 -1.70 -0.82 0.93
C GLY A 14 -3.03 -1.03 1.67
N PHE A 15 -3.85 -2.02 1.29
CA PHE A 15 -5.06 -2.35 2.05
C PHE A 15 -4.73 -2.80 3.48
N ASP A 16 -3.55 -3.37 3.67
CA ASP A 16 -3.01 -3.84 4.93
C ASP A 16 -2.46 -2.69 5.81
N ALA A 17 -2.15 -1.52 5.22
CA ALA A 17 -1.72 -0.35 5.98
C ALA A 17 -2.76 0.09 7.04
N VAL A 18 -4.04 -0.20 6.81
CA VAL A 18 -5.12 0.04 7.78
C VAL A 18 -4.86 -0.73 9.07
N SER A 19 -4.28 -1.93 9.00
CA SER A 19 -3.97 -2.75 10.18
C SER A 19 -2.91 -2.12 11.09
N SER A 20 -2.00 -1.31 10.55
CA SER A 20 -0.99 -0.59 11.34
C SER A 20 -1.59 0.48 12.27
N SER A 21 -2.84 0.88 12.04
CA SER A 21 -3.59 1.84 12.86
C SER A 21 -4.47 1.16 13.91
N ALA A 22 -4.29 -0.13 14.18
CA ALA A 22 -5.11 -0.90 15.11
C ALA A 22 -5.14 -0.29 16.52
N GLU A 23 -4.00 0.19 17.02
CA GLU A 23 -3.88 0.80 18.34
C GLU A 23 -4.65 2.13 18.49
N GLU A 24 -4.99 2.79 17.37
CA GLU A 24 -5.73 4.06 17.35
C GLU A 24 -7.21 3.89 16.96
N THR A 25 -7.62 2.67 16.62
CA THR A 25 -8.96 2.39 16.13
C THR A 25 -9.90 2.01 17.28
N ILE A 26 -11.08 2.63 17.31
CA ILE A 26 -12.15 2.26 18.26
C ILE A 26 -12.76 0.91 17.81
N ASN A 27 -12.77 -0.08 18.71
CA ASN A 27 -13.22 -1.45 18.44
C ASN A 27 -12.51 -2.10 17.24
N PRO A 28 -11.16 -2.26 17.28
CA PRO A 28 -10.36 -2.70 16.16
C PRO A 28 -10.80 -4.06 15.60
N ASN A 29 -11.23 -4.99 16.43
CA ASN A 29 -11.66 -6.33 16.06
C ASN A 29 -12.85 -6.34 15.08
N LYS A 30 -13.71 -5.33 15.12
CA LYS A 30 -14.88 -5.21 14.21
C LYS A 30 -14.64 -4.19 13.10
N THR A 31 -14.00 -3.09 13.43
CA THR A 31 -13.84 -1.96 12.50
C THR A 31 -12.77 -2.23 11.44
N LEU A 32 -11.63 -2.82 11.81
CA LEU A 32 -10.54 -3.08 10.86
C LEU A 32 -10.92 -4.09 9.77
N PRO A 33 -11.45 -5.29 10.08
CA PRO A 33 -11.84 -6.24 9.03
C PRO A 33 -12.87 -5.66 8.07
N ARG A 34 -13.86 -4.94 8.60
CA ARG A 34 -14.87 -4.27 7.77
C ARG A 34 -14.26 -3.18 6.89
N GLY A 35 -13.39 -2.34 7.45
CA GLY A 35 -12.69 -1.29 6.73
C GLY A 35 -11.87 -1.87 5.57
N ILE A 36 -11.09 -2.92 5.81
CA ILE A 36 -10.29 -3.61 4.81
C ILE A 36 -11.17 -4.20 3.69
N LEU A 37 -12.23 -4.93 4.05
CA LEU A 37 -13.11 -5.56 3.06
C LEU A 37 -13.86 -4.53 2.21
N ILE A 38 -14.36 -3.45 2.83
CA ILE A 38 -15.06 -2.38 2.11
C ILE A 38 -14.10 -1.65 1.17
N SER A 39 -12.89 -1.32 1.64
CA SER A 39 -11.90 -0.65 0.79
C SER A 39 -11.49 -1.50 -0.40
N LEU A 40 -11.28 -2.81 -0.20
CA LEU A 40 -10.99 -3.75 -1.29
C LEU A 40 -12.16 -3.84 -2.28
N ALA A 41 -13.39 -3.95 -1.80
CA ALA A 41 -14.58 -4.02 -2.68
C ALA A 41 -14.73 -2.74 -3.52
N VAL A 42 -14.64 -1.57 -2.89
CA VAL A 42 -14.73 -0.28 -3.58
C VAL A 42 -13.60 -0.12 -4.60
N SER A 43 -12.36 -0.40 -4.22
CA SER A 43 -11.22 -0.32 -5.12
C SER A 43 -11.36 -1.26 -6.31
N THR A 44 -11.82 -2.49 -6.08
CA THR A 44 -12.06 -3.47 -7.15
C THR A 44 -13.07 -2.97 -8.16
N VAL A 45 -14.21 -2.44 -7.69
CA VAL A 45 -15.25 -1.88 -8.58
C VAL A 45 -14.69 -0.72 -9.39
N LEU A 46 -13.95 0.20 -8.76
CA LEU A 46 -13.33 1.34 -9.46
C LEU A 46 -12.31 0.88 -10.50
N TYR A 47 -11.48 -0.12 -10.19
CA TYR A 47 -10.50 -0.65 -11.15
C TYR A 47 -11.16 -1.33 -12.34
N ILE A 48 -12.24 -2.08 -12.11
CA ILE A 48 -13.02 -2.70 -13.20
C ILE A 48 -13.60 -1.61 -14.11
N ILE A 49 -14.26 -0.60 -13.54
CA ILE A 49 -14.85 0.50 -14.30
C ILE A 49 -13.77 1.22 -15.13
N MET A 50 -12.64 1.58 -14.51
CA MET A 50 -11.53 2.25 -15.20
C MET A 50 -10.96 1.39 -16.33
N THR A 51 -10.76 0.10 -16.09
CA THR A 51 -10.24 -0.82 -17.12
C THR A 51 -11.21 -0.92 -18.29
N LEU A 52 -12.51 -1.01 -18.04
CA LEU A 52 -13.53 -1.06 -19.10
C LEU A 52 -13.56 0.24 -19.91
N ILE A 53 -13.47 1.39 -19.26
CA ILE A 53 -13.41 2.69 -19.95
C ILE A 53 -12.15 2.77 -20.82
N MET A 54 -10.98 2.48 -20.25
CA MET A 54 -9.72 2.58 -20.97
C MET A 54 -9.65 1.65 -22.17
N THR A 55 -10.06 0.40 -22.01
CA THR A 55 -10.07 -0.59 -23.12
C THR A 55 -11.18 -0.33 -24.14
N GLY A 56 -12.22 0.40 -23.78
CA GLY A 56 -13.26 0.88 -24.70
C GLY A 56 -12.80 2.05 -25.57
N VAL A 57 -11.88 2.88 -25.08
CA VAL A 57 -11.35 4.04 -25.82
C VAL A 57 -10.17 3.65 -26.72
N VAL A 58 -9.24 2.84 -26.20
CA VAL A 58 -8.01 2.46 -26.91
C VAL A 58 -7.81 0.96 -26.85
N PRO A 59 -7.46 0.30 -27.98
CA PRO A 59 -7.12 -1.11 -27.99
C PRO A 59 -5.95 -1.42 -27.04
N TYR A 60 -6.04 -2.50 -26.28
CA TYR A 60 -5.03 -2.86 -25.27
C TYR A 60 -3.59 -2.95 -25.80
N LYS A 61 -3.42 -3.26 -27.10
CA LYS A 61 -2.11 -3.34 -27.77
C LYS A 61 -1.39 -1.98 -27.86
N GLU A 62 -2.14 -0.89 -27.76
CA GLU A 62 -1.61 0.46 -27.87
C GLU A 62 -1.23 1.07 -26.52
N PHE A 63 -1.59 0.46 -25.40
CA PHE A 63 -1.24 0.95 -24.06
C PHE A 63 0.27 1.09 -23.83
N ALA A 64 1.07 0.32 -24.54
CA ALA A 64 2.54 0.48 -24.51
C ALA A 64 3.03 1.87 -24.92
N LYS A 65 2.22 2.66 -25.65
CA LYS A 65 2.54 4.03 -26.02
C LYS A 65 2.39 5.02 -24.86
N PHE A 66 1.64 4.66 -23.83
CA PHE A 66 1.24 5.54 -22.71
C PHE A 66 1.83 5.10 -21.36
N ILE A 67 3.00 4.44 -21.37
CA ILE A 67 3.60 3.84 -20.16
C ILE A 67 3.79 4.86 -19.04
N ASP A 68 4.17 6.11 -19.37
CA ASP A 68 4.48 7.13 -18.38
C ASP A 68 3.22 7.71 -17.69
N ALA A 69 2.10 7.80 -18.39
CA ALA A 69 0.84 8.31 -17.87
C ALA A 69 -0.37 7.63 -18.55
N PRO A 70 -0.64 6.35 -18.27
CA PRO A 70 -1.61 5.56 -19.02
C PRO A 70 -3.01 6.16 -19.09
N VAL A 71 -3.55 6.60 -17.96
CA VAL A 71 -4.91 7.14 -17.89
C VAL A 71 -5.01 8.47 -18.65
N ALA A 72 -4.08 9.38 -18.41
CA ALA A 72 -4.06 10.67 -19.09
C ALA A 72 -3.81 10.52 -20.59
N GLY A 73 -2.92 9.60 -20.99
CA GLY A 73 -2.63 9.30 -22.38
C GLY A 73 -3.87 8.81 -23.14
N VAL A 74 -4.62 7.88 -22.56
CA VAL A 74 -5.88 7.40 -23.15
C VAL A 74 -6.92 8.52 -23.28
N ILE A 75 -7.00 9.42 -22.29
CA ILE A 75 -7.91 10.56 -22.35
C ILE A 75 -7.51 11.55 -23.47
N LEU A 76 -6.22 11.76 -23.69
CA LEU A 76 -5.73 12.61 -24.78
C LEU A 76 -6.19 12.13 -26.17
N GLU A 77 -6.30 10.83 -26.38
CA GLU A 77 -6.84 10.24 -27.62
C GLU A 77 -8.32 10.61 -27.86
N THR A 78 -9.06 10.98 -26.81
CA THR A 78 -10.44 11.47 -26.95
C THR A 78 -10.51 12.97 -27.32
N GLY A 79 -9.38 13.68 -27.37
CA GLY A 79 -9.32 15.11 -27.65
C GLY A 79 -9.64 16.01 -26.45
N LEU A 80 -9.88 15.44 -25.27
CA LEU A 80 -10.25 16.18 -24.05
C LEU A 80 -9.01 16.58 -23.23
N ASN A 81 -8.19 17.48 -23.75
CA ASN A 81 -6.94 17.90 -23.11
C ASN A 81 -7.09 18.45 -21.69
N TRP A 82 -8.17 19.18 -21.42
CA TRP A 82 -8.44 19.73 -20.09
C TRP A 82 -8.70 18.62 -19.07
N LEU A 83 -9.36 17.54 -19.48
CA LEU A 83 -9.64 16.39 -18.61
C LEU A 83 -8.36 15.62 -18.29
N ALA A 84 -7.47 15.43 -19.27
CA ALA A 84 -6.16 14.83 -19.06
C ALA A 84 -5.31 15.61 -18.03
N PHE A 85 -5.38 16.96 -18.08
CA PHE A 85 -4.72 17.81 -17.08
C PHE A 85 -5.27 17.58 -15.66
N ILE A 86 -6.60 17.55 -15.51
CA ILE A 86 -7.24 17.28 -14.18
C ILE A 86 -6.86 15.89 -13.67
N VAL A 87 -6.87 14.88 -14.51
CA VAL A 87 -6.49 13.51 -14.13
C VAL A 87 -5.04 13.43 -13.70
N ASN A 88 -4.12 14.09 -14.41
CA ASN A 88 -2.71 14.15 -14.00
C ASN A 88 -2.54 14.87 -12.65
N LEU A 89 -3.24 15.96 -12.42
CA LEU A 89 -3.22 16.66 -11.13
C LEU A 89 -3.77 15.77 -10.01
N GLY A 90 -4.87 15.07 -10.26
CA GLY A 90 -5.44 14.09 -9.32
C GLY A 90 -4.48 12.96 -9.02
N ALA A 91 -3.75 12.45 -10.02
CA ALA A 91 -2.74 11.43 -9.85
C ALA A 91 -1.58 11.90 -8.96
N LEU A 92 -1.09 13.13 -9.15
CA LEU A 92 -0.03 13.71 -8.31
C LEU A 92 -0.47 13.84 -6.84
N ILE A 93 -1.69 14.33 -6.61
CA ILE A 93 -2.25 14.44 -5.25
C ILE A 93 -2.42 13.04 -4.64
N GLY A 94 -2.94 12.09 -5.41
CA GLY A 94 -3.12 10.71 -5.00
C GLY A 94 -1.81 10.03 -4.62
N MET A 95 -0.77 10.14 -5.46
CA MET A 95 0.56 9.59 -5.17
C MET A 95 1.16 10.19 -3.89
N THR A 96 1.03 11.51 -3.70
CA THR A 96 1.50 12.17 -2.48
C THR A 96 0.80 11.62 -1.23
N THR A 97 -0.51 11.42 -1.30
CA THR A 97 -1.31 10.86 -0.20
C THR A 97 -0.89 9.43 0.11
N VAL A 98 -0.67 8.59 -0.91
CA VAL A 98 -0.19 7.22 -0.74
C VAL A 98 1.18 7.19 -0.07
N MET A 99 2.12 8.05 -0.50
CA MET A 99 3.45 8.15 0.13
C MET A 99 3.36 8.50 1.62
N LEU A 100 2.49 9.44 1.99
CA LEU A 100 2.27 9.83 3.39
C LEU A 100 1.71 8.67 4.21
N VAL A 101 0.71 7.95 3.71
CA VAL A 101 0.09 6.81 4.41
C VAL A 101 1.10 5.67 4.58
N GLN A 102 1.88 5.36 3.55
CA GLN A 102 2.90 4.29 3.62
C GLN A 102 4.02 4.65 4.61
N LEU A 103 4.50 5.89 4.61
CA LEU A 103 5.51 6.35 5.55
C LEU A 103 4.99 6.33 6.99
N TYR A 104 3.72 6.70 7.19
CA TYR A 104 3.04 6.60 8.48
C TYR A 104 2.98 5.15 8.95
N GLY A 105 2.46 4.23 8.15
CA GLY A 105 2.35 2.80 8.49
C GLY A 105 3.72 2.19 8.81
N GLN A 106 4.73 2.44 7.98
CA GLN A 106 6.08 1.94 8.19
C GLN A 106 6.69 2.44 9.51
N SER A 107 6.53 3.72 9.83
CA SER A 107 7.06 4.28 11.09
C SER A 107 6.44 3.61 12.32
N ARG A 108 5.14 3.23 12.24
CA ARG A 108 4.42 2.54 13.30
C ARG A 108 4.86 1.10 13.48
N ILE A 109 5.05 0.37 12.40
CA ILE A 109 5.58 -1.00 12.45
C ILE A 109 6.95 -1.01 13.10
N CYS A 110 7.85 -0.11 12.71
CA CYS A 110 9.18 -0.01 13.30
C CYS A 110 9.15 0.37 14.78
N TYR A 111 8.22 1.25 15.16
CA TYR A 111 7.98 1.61 16.56
C TYR A 111 7.55 0.39 17.38
N ALA A 112 6.55 -0.36 16.91
CA ALA A 112 6.06 -1.56 17.57
C ALA A 112 7.18 -2.62 17.72
N MET A 113 7.90 -2.90 16.65
CA MET A 113 9.05 -3.83 16.68
C MET A 113 10.15 -3.38 17.65
N SER A 114 10.42 -2.08 17.74
CA SER A 114 11.41 -1.54 18.68
C SER A 114 10.95 -1.68 20.13
N ARG A 115 9.65 -1.46 20.39
CA ARG A 115 9.04 -1.67 21.71
C ARG A 115 9.12 -3.12 22.15
N ASP A 116 8.92 -4.04 21.23
CA ASP A 116 8.98 -5.49 21.49
C ASP A 116 10.43 -6.04 21.52
N GLY A 117 11.44 -5.16 21.37
CA GLY A 117 12.85 -5.53 21.45
C GLY A 117 13.40 -6.20 20.18
N LEU A 118 12.61 -6.28 19.10
CA LEU A 118 13.00 -6.88 17.82
C LEU A 118 13.78 -5.91 16.91
N PHE A 119 13.76 -4.62 17.23
CA PHE A 119 14.39 -3.56 16.45
C PHE A 119 15.17 -2.60 17.35
N PRO A 120 16.19 -1.86 16.83
CA PRO A 120 16.98 -0.94 17.66
C PRO A 120 16.10 0.09 18.37
N LYS A 121 16.40 0.35 19.66
CA LYS A 121 15.65 1.28 20.52
C LYS A 121 15.51 2.69 19.96
N PHE A 122 16.44 3.09 19.09
CA PHE A 122 16.40 4.36 18.38
C PHE A 122 15.09 4.60 17.61
N PHE A 123 14.47 3.55 17.05
CA PHE A 123 13.22 3.63 16.29
C PHE A 123 11.99 3.68 17.18
N GLY A 124 12.13 3.33 18.47
CA GLY A 124 11.07 3.39 19.48
C GLY A 124 10.96 4.75 20.17
N GLU A 125 11.83 5.72 19.86
CA GLU A 125 11.78 7.03 20.48
C GLU A 125 10.67 7.90 19.90
N VAL A 126 9.76 8.35 20.76
CA VAL A 126 8.64 9.22 20.42
C VAL A 126 9.00 10.67 20.67
N HIS A 127 8.70 11.55 19.74
CA HIS A 127 8.94 12.98 19.91
C HIS A 127 8.06 13.57 21.02
N PRO A 128 8.63 14.31 22.00
CA PRO A 128 7.87 14.78 23.18
C PRO A 128 6.66 15.65 22.82
N LYS A 129 6.79 16.50 21.80
CA LYS A 129 5.74 17.45 21.39
C LYS A 129 4.74 16.82 20.42
N TYR A 130 5.20 16.09 19.42
CA TYR A 130 4.35 15.58 18.33
C TYR A 130 3.83 14.16 18.58
N ARG A 131 4.35 13.46 19.59
CA ARG A 131 3.97 12.09 19.97
C ARG A 131 4.04 11.09 18.80
N THR A 132 4.99 11.29 17.91
CA THR A 132 5.24 10.44 16.73
C THR A 132 6.66 9.89 16.75
N PRO A 133 6.95 8.71 16.19
CA PRO A 133 8.29 8.13 16.07
C PRO A 133 9.11 8.85 14.99
N PHE A 134 9.48 10.11 15.23
CA PHE A 134 10.06 11.00 14.23
C PHE A 134 11.39 10.52 13.65
N LYS A 135 12.25 9.87 14.47
CA LYS A 135 13.54 9.36 14.02
C LYS A 135 13.38 8.27 12.97
N GLY A 136 12.43 7.34 13.20
CA GLY A 136 12.07 6.31 12.22
C GLY A 136 11.52 6.91 10.94
N THR A 137 10.59 7.86 11.07
CA THR A 137 9.98 8.54 9.92
C THR A 137 11.02 9.23 9.04
N TRP A 138 11.95 9.99 9.64
CA TRP A 138 13.03 10.66 8.89
C TRP A 138 13.99 9.67 8.23
N PHE A 139 14.40 8.64 8.97
CA PHE A 139 15.32 7.64 8.45
C PHE A 139 14.73 6.93 7.21
N PHE A 140 13.51 6.42 7.32
CA PHE A 140 12.86 5.73 6.20
C PHE A 140 12.46 6.69 5.08
N GLY A 141 12.04 7.91 5.39
CA GLY A 141 11.75 8.92 4.38
C GLY A 141 12.97 9.24 3.51
N ILE A 142 14.14 9.47 4.12
CA ILE A 142 15.39 9.73 3.40
C ILE A 142 15.81 8.49 2.61
N LEU A 143 15.77 7.30 3.23
CA LEU A 143 16.14 6.06 2.57
C LEU A 143 15.27 5.79 1.34
N THR A 144 13.95 5.99 1.46
CA THR A 144 13.00 5.81 0.35
C THR A 144 13.23 6.84 -0.75
N ALA A 145 13.52 8.10 -0.39
CA ALA A 145 13.82 9.14 -1.38
C ALA A 145 15.10 8.82 -2.18
N ILE A 146 16.16 8.35 -1.50
CA ILE A 146 17.39 7.92 -2.15
C ILE A 146 17.13 6.70 -3.05
N ALA A 147 16.45 5.68 -2.52
CA ALA A 147 16.14 4.48 -3.29
C ALA A 147 15.29 4.79 -4.53
N GLY A 148 14.25 5.61 -4.38
CA GLY A 148 13.39 6.03 -5.50
C GLY A 148 14.10 6.90 -6.54
N GLY A 149 15.14 7.63 -6.14
CA GLY A 149 15.93 8.47 -7.06
C GLY A 149 17.00 7.71 -7.85
N PHE A 150 17.55 6.62 -7.31
CA PHE A 150 18.70 5.93 -7.91
C PHE A 150 18.36 4.51 -8.41
N ILE A 151 17.32 3.85 -7.92
CA ILE A 151 16.98 2.49 -8.30
C ILE A 151 15.96 2.52 -9.43
N ASN A 152 16.15 1.64 -10.43
CA ASN A 152 15.21 1.48 -11.53
C ASN A 152 13.83 1.04 -10.99
N ILE A 153 12.75 1.65 -11.52
CA ILE A 153 11.39 1.40 -11.06
C ILE A 153 10.97 -0.07 -11.18
N ASN A 154 11.43 -0.78 -12.21
CA ASN A 154 11.11 -2.20 -12.39
C ASN A 154 11.69 -3.05 -11.26
N VAL A 155 12.92 -2.76 -10.83
CA VAL A 155 13.56 -3.44 -9.70
C VAL A 155 12.80 -3.15 -8.39
N LEU A 156 12.35 -1.92 -8.21
CA LEU A 156 11.54 -1.55 -7.04
C LEU A 156 10.21 -2.30 -7.03
N PHE A 157 9.53 -2.44 -8.17
CA PHE A 157 8.29 -3.23 -8.28
C PHE A 157 8.49 -4.69 -7.92
N GLU A 158 9.55 -5.30 -8.41
CA GLU A 158 9.88 -6.70 -8.09
C GLU A 158 10.17 -6.87 -6.59
N LEU A 159 10.98 -5.99 -6.00
CA LEU A 159 11.31 -6.02 -4.58
C LEU A 159 10.07 -5.86 -3.69
N VAL A 160 9.18 -4.92 -4.03
CA VAL A 160 7.93 -4.71 -3.28
C VAL A 160 7.03 -5.93 -3.39
N ASN A 161 6.85 -6.50 -4.58
CA ASN A 161 6.02 -7.69 -4.78
C ASN A 161 6.56 -8.89 -3.99
N ILE A 162 7.86 -9.18 -4.10
CA ILE A 162 8.49 -10.30 -3.38
C ILE A 162 8.37 -10.08 -1.87
N GLY A 163 8.68 -8.88 -1.39
CA GLY A 163 8.62 -8.53 0.03
C GLY A 163 7.21 -8.69 0.60
N THR A 164 6.20 -8.13 -0.08
CA THR A 164 4.82 -8.17 0.37
C THR A 164 4.24 -9.59 0.36
N LEU A 165 4.45 -10.33 -0.73
CA LEU A 165 3.99 -11.72 -0.82
C LEU A 165 4.67 -12.61 0.22
N SER A 166 5.97 -12.42 0.45
CA SER A 166 6.71 -13.15 1.49
C SER A 166 6.17 -12.84 2.88
N ALA A 167 5.89 -11.57 3.17
CA ALA A 167 5.29 -11.15 4.44
C ALA A 167 3.93 -11.82 4.67
N PHE A 168 3.06 -11.86 3.66
CA PHE A 168 1.75 -12.51 3.76
C PHE A 168 1.86 -14.02 3.94
N ILE A 169 2.82 -14.68 3.29
CA ILE A 169 3.08 -16.11 3.51
C ILE A 169 3.49 -16.35 4.96
N ILE A 170 4.44 -15.57 5.48
CA ILE A 170 4.95 -15.71 6.85
C ILE A 170 3.84 -15.46 7.87
N VAL A 171 3.05 -14.39 7.70
CA VAL A 171 1.93 -14.06 8.60
C VAL A 171 0.88 -15.18 8.57
N SER A 172 0.50 -15.65 7.38
CA SER A 172 -0.48 -16.74 7.23
C SER A 172 0.00 -18.04 7.88
N ALA A 173 1.26 -18.39 7.66
CA ALA A 173 1.88 -19.55 8.29
C ALA A 173 1.95 -19.40 9.82
N GLY A 174 2.30 -18.20 10.29
CA GLY A 174 2.33 -17.87 11.71
C GLY A 174 0.97 -18.04 12.39
N ILE A 175 -0.11 -17.55 11.75
CA ILE A 175 -1.48 -17.70 12.25
C ILE A 175 -1.87 -19.19 12.35
N LEU A 176 -1.55 -19.99 11.32
CA LEU A 176 -1.83 -21.42 11.34
C LEU A 176 -1.05 -22.15 12.46
N TRP A 177 0.21 -21.77 12.65
CA TRP A 177 1.04 -22.29 13.74
C TRP A 177 0.45 -21.92 15.12
N MET A 178 0.10 -20.65 15.33
CA MET A 178 -0.50 -20.20 16.60
C MET A 178 -1.83 -20.90 16.88
N ARG A 179 -2.68 -21.10 15.87
CA ARG A 179 -3.93 -21.85 16.05
C ARG A 179 -3.72 -23.28 16.51
N LYS A 180 -2.61 -23.91 16.12
CA LYS A 180 -2.27 -25.28 16.50
C LYS A 180 -1.61 -25.37 17.87
N THR A 181 -0.76 -24.40 18.22
CA THR A 181 0.05 -24.41 19.46
C THR A 181 -0.64 -23.72 20.63
N GLN A 182 -1.51 -22.76 20.37
CA GLN A 182 -2.22 -21.97 21.39
C GLN A 182 -3.71 -21.89 21.06
N PRO A 183 -4.46 -23.01 21.20
CA PRO A 183 -5.89 -23.06 20.86
C PRO A 183 -6.74 -22.11 21.73
N ASP A 184 -6.30 -21.85 22.97
CA ASP A 184 -7.00 -21.01 23.97
C ASP A 184 -6.55 -19.53 23.95
N ALA A 185 -5.72 -19.12 22.97
CA ALA A 185 -5.37 -17.71 22.85
C ALA A 185 -6.64 -16.88 22.60
N HIS A 186 -6.81 -15.82 23.39
CA HIS A 186 -7.98 -14.93 23.33
C HIS A 186 -8.16 -14.42 21.88
N ARG A 187 -9.19 -14.92 21.25
CA ARG A 187 -9.62 -14.51 19.93
C ARG A 187 -10.72 -13.49 20.16
N GLY A 188 -10.58 -12.28 19.69
CA GLY A 188 -11.52 -11.19 19.92
C GLY A 188 -12.96 -11.44 19.44
N ASP A 189 -13.51 -12.58 19.83
CA ASP A 189 -14.86 -13.05 19.49
C ASP A 189 -15.92 -12.57 20.52
N ASP A 190 -15.53 -11.71 21.48
CA ASP A 190 -16.42 -11.12 22.48
C ASP A 190 -16.90 -9.71 22.09
#